data_1be9d1396923f310b984a6b0bc5d64e3
#
_entry.id   1be9d1396923f310b984a6b0bc5d64e3
#
_cell.length_a   1.000
_cell.length_b   1.000
_cell.length_c   1.000
_cell.angle_alpha   90.00
_cell.angle_beta   90.00
_cell.angle_gamma   90.00
#
_symmetry.space_group_name_H-M   'P 1'
#
loop_
_entity.id
_entity.type
_entity.pdbx_description
1 polymer ?
#
loop_
_entity_poly.entity_id
_entity_poly.type
_entity_poly.pdbx_seq_one_letter_code
_entity_poly.pdbx_strand_id
1 'polypeptide(L)'
;MSEFVAKEMKVRLTFVEEVLGSSPSSEKIYSEYIASKAPDSLDTEDEIEAIGEEDRGVTVFPKQNGKPGVWDYQIKGAFKDACGGLSRVKTTESAKIKAYKKVIDKLIFVEPRFAPYQVNGKLGICERPLRTSGATGERTALAASETLPAGSSVEFTILLFDEKLEPAVREWLDYGKYSGFGQWRNSGKGRHLWDELDTDGNVIGGNNEYLKK
;
A
#
# COMPACT_ATOMS: atom_id res chain seq x y z
N MET A 1 -27.46 9.31 -24.04
CA MET A 1 -26.26 9.63 -23.23
C MET A 1 -25.59 8.30 -22.95
N SER A 2 -24.33 8.10 -23.36
CA SER A 2 -23.62 6.89 -22.98
C SER A 2 -23.38 6.99 -21.47
N GLU A 3 -23.91 6.01 -20.74
CA GLU A 3 -23.65 5.88 -19.30
C GLU A 3 -22.15 5.62 -19.14
N PHE A 4 -21.48 6.44 -18.34
CA PHE A 4 -20.06 6.27 -18.11
C PHE A 4 -19.89 5.18 -17.06
N VAL A 5 -19.50 3.99 -17.52
CA VAL A 5 -19.34 2.81 -16.68
C VAL A 5 -17.83 2.55 -16.48
N ALA A 6 -17.37 2.57 -15.24
CA ALA A 6 -16.03 2.14 -14.92
C ALA A 6 -15.95 0.60 -14.94
N LYS A 7 -14.83 0.05 -15.39
CA LYS A 7 -14.55 -1.37 -15.23
C LYS A 7 -14.16 -1.66 -13.79
N GLU A 8 -14.82 -2.65 -13.20
CA GLU A 8 -14.56 -3.08 -11.83
C GLU A 8 -13.64 -4.30 -11.79
N MET A 9 -12.68 -4.29 -10.89
CA MET A 9 -11.83 -5.44 -10.55
C MET A 9 -11.87 -5.63 -9.04
N LYS A 10 -12.53 -6.68 -8.55
CA LYS A 10 -12.50 -7.04 -7.13
C LYS A 10 -11.26 -7.85 -6.83
N VAL A 11 -10.47 -7.37 -5.89
CA VAL A 11 -9.13 -7.89 -5.58
C VAL A 11 -9.03 -8.26 -4.11
N ARG A 12 -8.44 -9.42 -3.84
CA ARG A 12 -7.94 -9.80 -2.51
C ARG A 12 -6.42 -9.83 -2.54
N LEU A 13 -5.78 -9.09 -1.65
CA LEU A 13 -4.35 -9.25 -1.38
C LEU A 13 -4.19 -10.19 -0.19
N THR A 14 -3.29 -11.17 -0.31
CA THR A 14 -2.88 -12.06 0.79
C THR A 14 -1.41 -11.83 1.07
N PHE A 15 -1.09 -11.36 2.26
CA PHE A 15 0.29 -11.04 2.65
C PHE A 15 1.06 -12.32 2.98
N VAL A 16 2.17 -12.54 2.29
CA VAL A 16 3.07 -13.67 2.54
C VAL A 16 4.17 -13.32 3.55
N GLU A 17 4.37 -12.02 3.77
CA GLU A 17 5.25 -11.45 4.79
C GLU A 17 4.45 -10.48 5.66
N GLU A 18 4.89 -10.27 6.90
CA GLU A 18 4.22 -9.30 7.79
C GLU A 18 4.24 -7.89 7.19
N VAL A 19 3.16 -7.14 7.43
CA VAL A 19 3.03 -5.73 7.02
C VAL A 19 3.27 -4.85 8.24
N LEU A 20 3.93 -3.72 8.06
CA LEU A 20 4.13 -2.74 9.13
C LEU A 20 3.15 -1.57 8.98
N GLY A 21 2.60 -1.15 10.11
CA GLY A 21 1.76 0.04 10.21
C GLY A 21 2.53 1.29 9.82
N SER A 22 1.88 2.19 9.09
CA SER A 22 2.49 3.40 8.52
C SER A 22 1.85 4.71 9.00
N SER A 23 0.85 4.64 9.87
CA SER A 23 0.18 5.82 10.41
C SER A 23 0.74 6.19 11.78
N PRO A 24 0.86 7.49 12.11
CA PRO A 24 1.23 7.92 13.44
C PRO A 24 0.25 7.40 14.50
N SER A 25 0.73 7.08 15.69
CA SER A 25 -0.12 6.60 16.79
C SER A 25 -0.87 7.73 17.51
N SER A 26 -0.41 8.98 17.40
CA SER A 26 -1.04 10.15 18.00
C SER A 26 -2.15 10.70 17.10
N GLU A 27 -3.37 10.90 17.66
CA GLU A 27 -4.51 11.49 16.94
C GLU A 27 -4.20 12.91 16.41
N LYS A 28 -3.42 13.68 17.15
CA LYS A 28 -3.03 15.04 16.74
C LYS A 28 -2.12 14.99 15.52
N ILE A 29 -1.08 14.17 15.55
CA ILE A 29 -0.16 13.98 14.42
C ILE A 29 -0.91 13.34 13.24
N TYR A 30 -1.84 12.42 13.51
CA TYR A 30 -2.67 11.81 12.46
C TYR A 30 -3.55 12.84 11.75
N SER A 31 -4.20 13.75 12.48
CA SER A 31 -5.04 14.80 11.87
C SER A 31 -4.22 15.82 11.06
N GLU A 32 -3.05 16.20 11.54
CA GLU A 32 -2.11 17.06 10.82
C GLU A 32 -1.55 16.35 9.56
N TYR A 33 -1.24 15.06 9.66
CA TYR A 33 -0.81 14.22 8.55
C TYR A 33 -1.87 14.10 7.46
N ILE A 34 -3.14 13.81 7.82
CA ILE A 34 -4.25 13.77 6.86
C ILE A 34 -4.48 15.12 6.20
N ALA A 35 -4.39 16.23 6.97
CA ALA A 35 -4.54 17.59 6.44
C ALA A 35 -3.41 17.94 5.46
N SER A 36 -2.19 17.46 5.68
CA SER A 36 -1.03 17.67 4.78
C SER A 36 -1.08 16.82 3.51
N LYS A 37 -1.86 15.73 3.49
CA LYS A 37 -2.04 14.82 2.33
C LYS A 37 -3.13 15.27 1.34
N ALA A 38 -3.63 16.51 1.40
CA ALA A 38 -4.33 17.09 0.27
C ALA A 38 -3.41 17.05 -0.99
N PRO A 39 -3.90 16.86 -2.21
CA PRO A 39 -3.42 15.98 -3.29
C PRO A 39 -2.06 16.21 -3.93
N ASP A 40 -1.11 16.89 -3.32
CA ASP A 40 0.25 17.09 -3.85
C ASP A 40 1.30 16.35 -3.01
N SER A 41 1.48 15.09 -3.38
CA SER A 41 2.71 14.26 -3.35
C SER A 41 3.87 14.64 -2.42
N LEU A 42 4.09 13.87 -1.36
CA LEU A 42 5.44 13.66 -0.81
C LEU A 42 5.68 12.14 -0.70
N ASP A 43 6.90 11.71 -1.05
CA ASP A 43 7.32 10.33 -0.92
C ASP A 43 7.41 9.97 0.57
N THR A 44 6.92 8.78 0.94
CA THR A 44 6.82 8.31 2.33
C THR A 44 8.16 8.28 3.09
N GLU A 45 9.29 8.33 2.38
CA GLU A 45 10.62 8.36 2.99
C GLU A 45 10.99 9.78 3.49
N ASP A 46 10.61 10.82 2.76
CA ASP A 46 10.85 12.22 3.15
C ASP A 46 9.97 12.64 4.36
N GLU A 47 8.83 11.98 4.55
CA GLU A 47 7.92 12.25 5.67
C GLU A 47 8.44 11.73 7.02
N ILE A 48 9.25 10.68 7.02
CA ILE A 48 9.87 10.13 8.23
C ILE A 48 10.98 11.08 8.74
N GLU A 49 11.64 11.81 7.85
CA GLU A 49 12.65 12.82 8.22
C GLU A 49 12.04 14.09 8.83
N ALA A 50 10.79 14.44 8.44
CA ALA A 50 10.12 15.65 8.91
C ALA A 50 9.55 15.54 10.34
N ILE A 51 9.40 14.31 10.88
CA ILE A 51 8.95 14.10 12.27
C ILE A 51 10.15 14.25 13.21
N GLY A 52 10.14 15.29 14.04
CA GLY A 52 11.21 15.56 15.02
C GLY A 52 11.45 14.40 15.98
N GLU A 53 12.68 14.35 16.57
CA GLU A 53 13.15 13.23 17.42
C GLU A 53 12.27 12.95 18.65
N GLU A 54 11.47 13.91 19.11
CA GLU A 54 10.62 13.79 20.30
C GLU A 54 9.29 13.08 20.03
N ASP A 55 8.85 12.97 18.76
CA ASP A 55 7.56 12.38 18.34
C ASP A 55 7.69 11.00 17.67
N ARG A 56 8.83 10.35 17.75
CA ARG A 56 9.06 9.01 17.19
C ARG A 56 8.34 7.94 18.02
N GLY A 57 7.01 8.00 17.99
CA GLY A 57 6.14 6.99 18.56
C GLY A 57 6.06 5.73 17.70
N VAL A 58 5.32 4.74 18.20
CA VAL A 58 4.97 3.53 17.46
C VAL A 58 4.10 3.91 16.25
N THR A 59 4.48 3.50 15.05
CA THR A 59 3.58 3.61 13.90
C THR A 59 2.55 2.48 13.94
N VAL A 60 1.29 2.80 13.65
CA VAL A 60 0.16 1.88 13.77
C VAL A 60 -0.60 1.76 12.46
N PHE A 61 -1.49 0.78 12.37
CA PHE A 61 -2.49 0.76 11.30
C PHE A 61 -3.61 1.75 11.60
N PRO A 62 -4.14 2.45 10.59
CA PRO A 62 -5.38 3.19 10.76
C PRO A 62 -6.50 2.23 11.17
N LYS A 63 -7.36 2.68 12.06
CA LYS A 63 -8.48 1.87 12.58
C LYS A 63 -9.80 2.57 12.33
N GLN A 64 -10.79 1.83 11.86
CA GLN A 64 -12.18 2.27 11.78
C GLN A 64 -13.07 1.27 12.51
N ASN A 65 -13.88 1.74 13.44
CA ASN A 65 -14.71 0.88 14.31
C ASN A 65 -13.89 -0.22 15.02
N GLY A 66 -12.66 0.13 15.45
CA GLY A 66 -11.76 -0.78 16.16
C GLY A 66 -11.03 -1.80 15.24
N LYS A 67 -11.35 -1.88 13.97
CA LYS A 67 -10.70 -2.79 12.99
C LYS A 67 -9.54 -2.08 12.29
N PRO A 68 -8.34 -2.68 12.26
CA PRO A 68 -7.24 -2.16 11.47
C PRO A 68 -7.54 -2.32 9.98
N GLY A 69 -7.05 -1.42 9.16
CA GLY A 69 -7.30 -1.46 7.73
C GLY A 69 -6.36 -0.54 6.96
N VAL A 70 -6.69 -0.34 5.70
CA VAL A 70 -5.95 0.49 4.76
C VAL A 70 -6.88 1.48 4.07
N TRP A 71 -6.40 2.69 3.86
CA TRP A 71 -7.13 3.69 3.08
C TRP A 71 -6.90 3.51 1.58
N ASP A 72 -7.88 3.89 0.78
CA ASP A 72 -7.85 3.88 -0.68
C ASP A 72 -6.60 4.56 -1.26
N TYR A 73 -6.21 5.72 -0.72
CA TYR A 73 -5.03 6.45 -1.17
C TYR A 73 -3.71 5.72 -0.89
N GLN A 74 -3.64 4.89 0.15
CA GLN A 74 -2.45 4.06 0.44
C GLN A 74 -2.29 2.96 -0.62
N ILE A 75 -3.40 2.36 -1.08
CA ILE A 75 -3.40 1.40 -2.18
C ILE A 75 -2.96 2.08 -3.48
N LYS A 76 -3.51 3.29 -3.77
CA LYS A 76 -3.07 4.10 -4.92
C LYS A 76 -1.60 4.50 -4.81
N GLY A 77 -1.10 4.75 -3.59
CA GLY A 77 0.32 4.98 -3.31
C GLY A 77 1.19 3.79 -3.73
N ALA A 78 0.79 2.56 -3.37
CA ALA A 78 1.49 1.34 -3.79
C ALA A 78 1.50 1.17 -5.32
N PHE A 79 0.40 1.50 -6.01
CA PHE A 79 0.35 1.47 -7.48
C PHE A 79 1.30 2.51 -8.11
N LYS A 80 1.39 3.72 -7.54
CA LYS A 80 2.33 4.74 -8.02
C LYS A 80 3.78 4.30 -7.85
N ASP A 81 4.10 3.68 -6.73
CA ASP A 81 5.44 3.15 -6.45
C ASP A 81 5.80 2.02 -7.43
N ALA A 82 4.91 1.04 -7.59
CA ALA A 82 5.09 -0.06 -8.54
C ALA A 82 5.30 0.47 -9.98
N CYS A 83 4.42 1.37 -10.43
CA CYS A 83 4.54 2.00 -11.74
C CYS A 83 5.85 2.78 -11.90
N GLY A 84 6.26 3.55 -10.88
CA GLY A 84 7.52 4.31 -10.89
C GLY A 84 8.75 3.43 -11.02
N GLY A 85 8.78 2.28 -10.35
CA GLY A 85 9.83 1.28 -10.48
C GLY A 85 9.84 0.61 -11.85
N LEU A 86 8.71 0.07 -12.25
CA LEU A 86 8.53 -0.70 -13.48
C LEU A 86 8.64 0.15 -14.75
N SER A 87 8.32 1.43 -14.72
CA SER A 87 8.43 2.34 -15.88
C SER A 87 9.85 2.44 -16.45
N ARG A 88 10.86 2.05 -15.69
CA ARG A 88 12.26 1.99 -16.14
C ARG A 88 12.55 0.74 -16.98
N VAL A 89 11.66 -0.22 -17.03
CA VAL A 89 11.80 -1.48 -17.79
C VAL A 89 10.96 -1.38 -19.06
N LYS A 90 11.62 -1.25 -20.22
CA LYS A 90 10.97 -0.95 -21.51
C LYS A 90 9.87 -1.92 -21.95
N THR A 91 9.88 -3.14 -21.44
CA THR A 91 8.92 -4.20 -21.81
C THR A 91 7.65 -4.19 -20.99
N THR A 92 7.52 -3.32 -19.98
CA THR A 92 6.39 -3.25 -19.07
C THR A 92 5.26 -2.37 -19.61
N GLU A 93 4.05 -2.61 -19.13
CA GLU A 93 2.91 -1.73 -19.40
C GLU A 93 3.12 -0.36 -18.75
N SER A 94 3.73 -0.33 -17.56
CA SER A 94 4.11 0.88 -16.84
C SER A 94 4.98 1.84 -17.66
N ALA A 95 5.89 1.31 -18.50
CA ALA A 95 6.76 2.13 -19.36
C ALA A 95 5.98 2.91 -20.43
N LYS A 96 4.77 2.50 -20.76
CA LYS A 96 3.90 3.14 -21.77
C LYS A 96 3.11 4.31 -21.18
N ILE A 97 3.00 4.40 -19.85
CA ILE A 97 2.16 5.38 -19.16
C ILE A 97 2.95 6.65 -18.87
N LYS A 98 2.65 7.70 -19.64
CA LYS A 98 3.20 9.05 -19.37
C LYS A 98 2.47 9.71 -18.21
N ALA A 99 3.21 10.47 -17.38
CA ALA A 99 2.65 11.19 -16.23
C ALA A 99 1.80 10.27 -15.32
N TYR A 100 2.28 9.05 -15.05
CA TYR A 100 1.55 7.98 -14.37
C TYR A 100 0.92 8.40 -13.04
N LYS A 101 1.56 9.26 -12.25
CA LYS A 101 0.99 9.77 -10.99
C LYS A 101 -0.38 10.43 -11.24
N LYS A 102 -0.48 11.31 -12.26
CA LYS A 102 -1.74 11.97 -12.63
C LYS A 102 -2.77 10.99 -13.19
N VAL A 103 -2.32 10.02 -13.99
CA VAL A 103 -3.20 8.98 -14.57
C VAL A 103 -3.82 8.15 -13.45
N ILE A 104 -3.00 7.64 -12.51
CA ILE A 104 -3.48 6.86 -11.38
C ILE A 104 -4.45 7.67 -10.50
N ASP A 105 -4.14 8.94 -10.23
CA ASP A 105 -5.00 9.78 -9.38
C ASP A 105 -6.36 10.08 -9.99
N LYS A 106 -6.44 10.19 -11.32
CA LYS A 106 -7.66 10.66 -12.01
C LYS A 106 -8.48 9.56 -12.65
N LEU A 107 -7.87 8.41 -12.99
CA LEU A 107 -8.51 7.35 -13.75
C LEU A 107 -8.62 6.02 -13.01
N ILE A 108 -8.01 5.91 -11.83
CA ILE A 108 -8.09 4.71 -10.99
C ILE A 108 -8.61 5.11 -9.61
N PHE A 109 -9.68 4.46 -9.18
CA PHE A 109 -10.25 4.63 -7.85
C PHE A 109 -10.31 3.29 -7.13
N VAL A 110 -10.39 3.34 -5.81
CA VAL A 110 -10.44 2.14 -4.96
C VAL A 110 -11.59 2.27 -3.98
N GLU A 111 -12.38 1.23 -3.88
CA GLU A 111 -13.51 1.11 -2.96
C GLU A 111 -13.41 -0.17 -2.11
N PRO A 112 -13.86 -0.13 -0.86
CA PRO A 112 -14.32 1.03 -0.11
C PRO A 112 -13.15 1.98 0.22
N ARG A 113 -13.48 3.22 0.59
CA ARG A 113 -12.46 4.20 0.99
C ARG A 113 -11.56 3.72 2.13
N PHE A 114 -12.10 2.91 3.03
CA PHE A 114 -11.35 2.19 4.06
C PHE A 114 -11.64 0.70 3.94
N ALA A 115 -10.61 -0.09 3.63
CA ALA A 115 -10.68 -1.54 3.53
C ALA A 115 -10.11 -2.18 4.81
N PRO A 116 -10.93 -2.88 5.62
CA PRO A 116 -10.47 -3.53 6.83
C PRO A 116 -9.63 -4.77 6.50
N TYR A 117 -8.55 -4.97 7.28
CA TYR A 117 -7.77 -6.20 7.21
C TYR A 117 -8.52 -7.37 7.86
N GLN A 118 -8.41 -8.52 7.24
CA GLN A 118 -8.69 -9.82 7.85
C GLN A 118 -7.39 -10.32 8.49
N VAL A 119 -7.29 -10.18 9.81
CA VAL A 119 -6.06 -10.46 10.55
C VAL A 119 -5.93 -11.95 10.80
N ASN A 120 -4.83 -12.55 10.37
CA ASN A 120 -4.50 -13.94 10.69
C ASN A 120 -3.81 -14.01 12.06
N GLY A 121 -4.59 -14.10 13.14
CA GLY A 121 -4.08 -14.12 14.51
C GLY A 121 -4.21 -12.77 15.21
N LYS A 122 -3.11 -12.26 15.77
CA LYS A 122 -3.06 -10.99 16.52
C LYS A 122 -2.03 -10.04 15.90
N LEU A 123 -2.30 -8.76 16.00
CA LEU A 123 -1.31 -7.73 15.69
C LEU A 123 -0.12 -7.85 16.63
N GLY A 124 1.08 -7.66 16.10
CA GLY A 124 2.34 -7.65 16.83
C GLY A 124 2.97 -6.27 16.86
N ILE A 125 4.20 -6.19 17.39
CA ILE A 125 5.07 -5.01 17.34
C ILE A 125 6.41 -5.46 16.76
N CYS A 126 6.92 -4.71 15.79
CA CYS A 126 8.27 -4.85 15.25
C CYS A 126 9.10 -3.66 15.69
N GLU A 127 10.19 -3.94 16.39
CA GLU A 127 11.18 -2.92 16.77
C GLU A 127 12.41 -3.08 15.88
N ARG A 128 12.94 -1.96 15.39
CA ARG A 128 14.13 -1.95 14.54
C ARG A 128 15.01 -0.76 14.80
N PRO A 129 16.35 -0.93 14.79
CA PRO A 129 17.25 0.20 14.84
C PRO A 129 17.24 0.93 13.48
N LEU A 130 17.00 2.24 13.51
CA LEU A 130 17.22 3.13 12.38
C LEU A 130 18.55 3.84 12.59
N ARG A 131 19.43 3.78 11.58
CA ARG A 131 20.69 4.55 11.58
C ARG A 131 20.50 5.76 10.69
N THR A 132 20.67 6.93 11.26
CA THR A 132 20.67 8.20 10.53
C THR A 132 22.06 8.80 10.59
N SER A 133 22.61 9.20 9.44
CA SER A 133 23.86 9.96 9.37
C SER A 133 23.53 11.43 9.42
N GLY A 134 23.76 12.07 10.57
CA GLY A 134 23.59 13.50 10.73
C GLY A 134 24.94 14.25 10.68
N ALA A 135 24.92 15.58 10.59
CA ALA A 135 26.10 16.43 10.60
C ALA A 135 26.98 16.27 11.88
N THR A 136 26.41 15.70 12.95
CA THR A 136 27.06 15.46 14.25
C THR A 136 27.46 13.98 14.47
N GLY A 137 27.42 13.13 13.42
CA GLY A 137 27.78 11.71 13.48
C GLY A 137 26.58 10.78 13.29
N GLU A 138 26.85 9.46 13.32
CA GLU A 138 25.81 8.44 13.25
C GLU A 138 24.98 8.43 14.54
N ARG A 139 23.67 8.49 14.38
CA ARG A 139 22.71 8.31 15.47
C ARG A 139 21.89 7.05 15.21
N THR A 140 21.67 6.25 16.23
CA THR A 140 20.77 5.11 16.17
C THR A 140 19.50 5.45 16.96
N ALA A 141 18.35 5.43 16.29
CA ALA A 141 17.04 5.55 16.91
C ALA A 141 16.31 4.21 16.83
N LEU A 142 15.52 3.88 17.84
CA LEU A 142 14.68 2.70 17.83
C LEU A 142 13.32 3.10 17.24
N ALA A 143 12.94 2.49 16.10
CA ALA A 143 11.60 2.63 15.52
C ALA A 143 10.77 1.41 15.85
N ALA A 144 9.56 1.62 16.32
CA ALA A 144 8.58 0.58 16.58
C ALA A 144 7.39 0.72 15.63
N SER A 145 6.86 -0.39 15.14
CA SER A 145 5.69 -0.42 14.26
C SER A 145 4.77 -1.55 14.65
N GLU A 146 3.45 -1.27 14.66
CA GLU A 146 2.43 -2.33 14.75
C GLU A 146 2.56 -3.24 13.52
N THR A 147 2.46 -4.56 13.69
CA THR A 147 2.60 -5.52 12.58
C THR A 147 1.33 -6.32 12.36
N LEU A 148 1.01 -6.53 11.09
CA LEU A 148 -0.02 -7.43 10.61
C LEU A 148 0.67 -8.75 10.22
N PRO A 149 0.31 -9.91 10.80
CA PRO A 149 0.99 -11.17 10.55
C PRO A 149 0.80 -11.67 9.12
N ALA A 150 1.75 -12.45 8.62
CA ALA A 150 1.63 -13.16 7.36
C ALA A 150 0.36 -14.05 7.34
N GLY A 151 -0.21 -14.26 6.16
CA GLY A 151 -1.51 -14.93 5.99
C GLY A 151 -2.72 -14.02 6.21
N SER A 152 -2.52 -12.78 6.68
CA SER A 152 -3.59 -11.78 6.71
C SER A 152 -3.92 -11.30 5.30
N SER A 153 -5.14 -10.78 5.11
CA SER A 153 -5.62 -10.34 3.80
C SER A 153 -6.40 -9.04 3.86
N VAL A 154 -6.60 -8.44 2.68
CA VAL A 154 -7.48 -7.29 2.49
C VAL A 154 -8.19 -7.40 1.15
N GLU A 155 -9.47 -7.04 1.13
CA GLU A 155 -10.29 -7.01 -0.09
C GLU A 155 -10.69 -5.58 -0.41
N PHE A 156 -10.66 -5.25 -1.70
CA PHE A 156 -11.10 -3.98 -2.24
C PHE A 156 -11.46 -4.12 -3.72
N THR A 157 -12.17 -3.13 -4.25
CA THR A 157 -12.52 -3.05 -5.68
C THR A 157 -11.75 -1.90 -6.32
N ILE A 158 -11.12 -2.17 -7.44
CA ILE A 158 -10.46 -1.16 -8.28
C ILE A 158 -11.44 -0.76 -9.38
N LEU A 159 -11.70 0.54 -9.49
CA LEU A 159 -12.52 1.14 -10.53
C LEU A 159 -11.61 1.76 -11.59
N LEU A 160 -11.67 1.25 -12.82
CA LEU A 160 -10.88 1.71 -13.95
C LEU A 160 -11.76 2.56 -14.87
N PHE A 161 -11.49 3.84 -14.95
CA PHE A 161 -12.17 4.75 -15.89
C PHE A 161 -11.59 4.69 -17.31
N ASP A 162 -10.42 4.10 -17.47
CA ASP A 162 -9.86 3.70 -18.76
C ASP A 162 -9.47 2.21 -18.67
N GLU A 163 -10.21 1.36 -19.36
CA GLU A 163 -9.95 -0.09 -19.37
C GLU A 163 -8.56 -0.47 -19.89
N LYS A 164 -7.95 0.41 -20.68
CA LYS A 164 -6.58 0.20 -21.19
C LYS A 164 -5.52 0.17 -20.07
N LEU A 165 -5.87 0.64 -18.88
CA LEU A 165 -4.99 0.60 -17.70
C LEU A 165 -5.00 -0.77 -17.00
N GLU A 166 -5.94 -1.66 -17.31
CA GLU A 166 -6.05 -2.97 -16.66
C GLU A 166 -4.75 -3.79 -16.74
N PRO A 167 -4.07 -3.93 -17.88
CA PRO A 167 -2.82 -4.69 -17.94
C PRO A 167 -1.73 -4.11 -17.02
N ALA A 168 -1.67 -2.79 -16.89
CA ALA A 168 -0.73 -2.15 -15.99
C ALA A 168 -1.10 -2.37 -14.51
N VAL A 169 -2.40 -2.33 -14.17
CA VAL A 169 -2.85 -2.62 -12.80
C VAL A 169 -2.52 -4.06 -12.41
N ARG A 170 -2.73 -5.02 -13.31
CA ARG A 170 -2.32 -6.42 -13.09
C ARG A 170 -0.82 -6.55 -12.88
N GLU A 171 -0.01 -5.83 -13.66
CA GLU A 171 1.43 -5.78 -13.53
C GLU A 171 1.85 -5.24 -12.15
N TRP A 172 1.18 -4.20 -11.62
CA TRP A 172 1.47 -3.64 -10.30
C TRP A 172 1.09 -4.59 -9.17
N LEU A 173 -0.05 -5.27 -9.29
CA LEU A 173 -0.47 -6.31 -8.35
C LEU A 173 0.52 -7.49 -8.36
N ASP A 174 1.00 -7.92 -9.52
CA ASP A 174 2.02 -8.96 -9.65
C ASP A 174 3.38 -8.54 -9.05
N TYR A 175 3.70 -7.24 -9.14
CA TYR A 175 4.93 -6.70 -8.57
C TYR A 175 4.93 -6.73 -7.05
N GLY A 176 3.77 -6.80 -6.41
CA GLY A 176 3.60 -6.88 -4.96
C GLY A 176 4.33 -8.05 -4.30
N LYS A 177 4.54 -9.15 -5.03
CA LYS A 177 5.34 -10.31 -4.55
C LYS A 177 6.83 -9.99 -4.33
N TYR A 178 7.31 -8.88 -4.90
CA TYR A 178 8.70 -8.43 -4.77
C TYR A 178 8.83 -7.16 -3.94
N SER A 179 8.01 -6.15 -4.24
CA SER A 179 8.10 -4.81 -3.63
C SER A 179 7.45 -4.71 -2.25
N GLY A 180 6.36 -5.46 -2.03
CA GLY A 180 5.62 -5.40 -0.77
C GLY A 180 4.71 -4.16 -0.64
N PHE A 181 4.11 -4.02 0.55
CA PHE A 181 3.15 -2.99 0.92
C PHE A 181 3.47 -2.43 2.32
N GLY A 182 3.18 -1.16 2.57
CA GLY A 182 3.46 -0.53 3.87
C GLY A 182 4.92 -0.09 4.01
N GLN A 183 5.43 -0.09 5.24
CA GLN A 183 6.80 0.33 5.55
C GLN A 183 7.83 -0.81 5.42
N TRP A 184 9.10 -0.41 5.33
CA TRP A 184 10.28 -1.29 5.32
C TRP A 184 10.26 -2.35 4.22
N ARG A 185 9.77 -1.99 3.06
CA ARG A 185 9.66 -2.85 1.88
C ARG A 185 11.00 -3.38 1.38
N ASN A 186 12.07 -2.58 1.54
CA ASN A 186 13.42 -3.00 1.17
C ASN A 186 13.92 -4.22 1.95
N SER A 187 13.35 -4.52 3.12
CA SER A 187 13.61 -5.74 3.88
C SER A 187 12.64 -6.89 3.55
N GLY A 188 11.80 -6.71 2.55
CA GLY A 188 10.81 -7.71 2.12
C GLY A 188 9.48 -7.67 2.87
N LYS A 189 9.26 -6.69 3.75
CA LYS A 189 8.00 -6.56 4.48
C LYS A 189 6.84 -6.22 3.55
N GLY A 190 5.65 -6.76 3.86
CA GLY A 190 4.43 -6.50 3.12
C GLY A 190 4.33 -7.17 1.75
N ARG A 191 5.23 -8.10 1.41
CA ARG A 191 5.08 -8.88 0.18
C ARG A 191 3.76 -9.61 0.18
N HIS A 192 3.10 -9.62 -0.97
CA HIS A 192 1.77 -10.18 -1.10
C HIS A 192 1.56 -10.84 -2.46
N LEU A 193 0.61 -11.75 -2.48
CA LEU A 193 0.00 -12.31 -3.67
C LEU A 193 -1.41 -11.77 -3.78
N TRP A 194 -2.03 -11.90 -4.95
CA TRP A 194 -3.37 -11.39 -5.17
C TRP A 194 -4.25 -12.39 -5.91
N ASP A 195 -5.52 -12.31 -5.63
CA ASP A 195 -6.61 -12.99 -6.33
C ASP A 195 -7.55 -11.94 -6.93
N GLU A 196 -8.04 -12.20 -8.14
CA GLU A 196 -9.21 -11.53 -8.68
C GLU A 196 -10.45 -12.34 -8.34
N LEU A 197 -11.48 -11.65 -7.86
CA LEU A 197 -12.71 -12.28 -7.39
C LEU A 197 -13.88 -11.90 -8.29
N ASP A 198 -14.80 -12.86 -8.51
CA ASP A 198 -16.11 -12.57 -9.09
C ASP A 198 -17.07 -11.94 -8.08
N THR A 199 -18.30 -11.68 -8.48
CA THR A 199 -19.35 -11.11 -7.61
C THR A 199 -19.69 -12.01 -6.42
N ASP A 200 -19.53 -13.32 -6.57
CA ASP A 200 -19.82 -14.33 -5.54
C ASP A 200 -18.61 -14.58 -4.62
N GLY A 201 -17.45 -13.95 -4.92
CA GLY A 201 -16.22 -14.07 -4.15
C GLY A 201 -15.35 -15.27 -4.55
N ASN A 202 -15.63 -15.93 -5.66
CA ASN A 202 -14.79 -17.00 -6.18
C ASN A 202 -13.58 -16.40 -6.91
N VAL A 203 -12.45 -17.12 -6.85
CA VAL A 203 -11.22 -16.70 -7.52
C VAL A 203 -11.33 -17.00 -9.02
N ILE A 204 -11.18 -15.95 -9.85
CA ILE A 204 -11.22 -16.02 -11.31
C ILE A 204 -9.89 -15.69 -11.98
N GLY A 205 -8.91 -15.18 -11.21
CA GLY A 205 -7.58 -14.82 -11.70
C GLY A 205 -6.64 -14.45 -10.57
N GLY A 206 -5.44 -14.00 -10.90
CA GLY A 206 -4.44 -13.57 -9.93
C GLY A 206 -3.18 -14.42 -9.94
N ASN A 207 -2.30 -14.21 -8.97
CA ASN A 207 -1.04 -14.95 -8.84
C ASN A 207 -0.93 -15.78 -7.55
N ASN A 208 -2.02 -15.91 -6.80
CA ASN A 208 -2.04 -16.63 -5.52
C ASN A 208 -2.06 -18.18 -5.67
N GLU A 209 -2.06 -18.71 -6.88
CA GLU A 209 -2.03 -20.14 -7.13
C GLU A 209 -0.77 -20.85 -6.56
N TYR A 210 0.29 -20.09 -6.29
CA TYR A 210 1.53 -20.59 -5.73
C TYR A 210 1.44 -21.03 -4.26
N LEU A 211 0.39 -20.63 -3.53
CA LEU A 211 0.14 -21.07 -2.14
C LEU A 211 -0.70 -22.35 -2.04
N LYS A 212 -1.21 -22.86 -3.18
CA LYS A 212 -2.05 -24.07 -3.23
C LYS A 212 -1.26 -25.37 -3.49
N LYS A 213 0.08 -25.28 -3.45
CA LYS A 213 0.96 -26.46 -3.63
C LYS A 213 1.61 -26.89 -2.34
#